data_e27cd6ab5a15675304605f29d2d40fa3
#
_entry.id   e27cd6ab5a15675304605f29d2d40fa3
#
_cell.length_a   1.000
_cell.length_b   1.000
_cell.length_c   1.000
_cell.angle_alpha   90.00
_cell.angle_beta   90.00
_cell.angle_gamma   90.00
#
_symmetry.space_group_name_H-M   'P 1'
#
loop_
_entity.id
_entity.type
_entity.pdbx_description
1 polymer ?
#
loop_
_entity_poly.entity_id
_entity_poly.type
_entity_poly.pdbx_seq_one_letter_code
_entity_poly.pdbx_strand_id
1 'polypeptide(L)'
;MNKAKIDKINQVLADYFEKNKGVKCIPAQDMMDYFVDAGIFKADSERHGLPIRKVLRELDENNLLDMIPYVVVERRDRNRFWYFKPLH
;
A
#
# COMPACT_ATOMS: atom_id res chain seq x y z
N MET A 1 11.20 -9.59 6.72
CA MET A 1 10.52 -8.59 5.87
C MET A 1 11.55 -7.81 5.07
N ASN A 2 11.25 -7.52 3.83
CA ASN A 2 12.23 -6.89 2.92
C ASN A 2 12.12 -5.37 2.97
N LYS A 3 13.08 -4.71 3.63
CA LYS A 3 13.09 -3.26 3.74
C LYS A 3 13.20 -2.58 2.37
N ALA A 4 13.96 -3.15 1.45
CA ALA A 4 14.10 -2.58 0.11
C ALA A 4 12.75 -2.53 -0.62
N LYS A 5 11.92 -3.54 -0.44
CA LYS A 5 10.57 -3.57 -1.01
C LYS A 5 9.71 -2.47 -0.38
N ILE A 6 9.78 -2.31 0.93
CA ILE A 6 9.03 -1.27 1.64
C ILE A 6 9.46 0.12 1.16
N ASP A 7 10.76 0.34 0.99
CA ASP A 7 11.28 1.62 0.49
C ASP A 7 10.74 1.93 -0.92
N LYS A 8 10.66 0.90 -1.79
CA LYS A 8 10.09 1.07 -3.12
C LYS A 8 8.60 1.38 -3.09
N ILE A 9 7.86 0.73 -2.19
CA ILE A 9 6.44 1.02 -2.00
C ILE A 9 6.27 2.49 -1.61
N ASN A 10 7.04 2.96 -0.64
CA ASN A 10 6.99 4.35 -0.21
C ASN A 10 7.35 5.31 -1.35
N GLN A 11 8.32 4.96 -2.17
CA GLN A 11 8.70 5.81 -3.31
C GLN A 11 7.57 5.92 -4.33
N VAL A 12 6.91 4.80 -4.63
CA VAL A 12 5.77 4.80 -5.55
C VAL A 12 4.64 5.66 -5.00
N LEU A 13 4.35 5.55 -3.70
CA LEU A 13 3.29 6.34 -3.06
C LEU A 13 3.64 7.82 -3.07
N ALA A 14 4.88 8.18 -2.77
CA ALA A 14 5.32 9.57 -2.81
C ALA A 14 5.15 10.17 -4.22
N ASP A 15 5.58 9.42 -5.24
CA ASP A 15 5.45 9.86 -6.63
C ASP A 15 3.99 10.00 -7.05
N TYR A 16 3.16 9.04 -6.64
CA TYR A 16 1.75 9.05 -6.97
C TYR A 16 1.05 10.29 -6.40
N PHE A 17 1.24 10.56 -5.12
CA PHE A 17 0.59 11.70 -4.48
C PHE A 17 1.18 13.04 -4.93
N GLU A 18 2.44 13.06 -5.35
CA GLU A 18 3.02 14.27 -5.95
C GLU A 18 2.35 14.59 -7.29
N LYS A 19 2.07 13.58 -8.09
CA LYS A 19 1.44 13.76 -9.41
C LYS A 19 -0.08 13.91 -9.35
N ASN A 20 -0.69 13.47 -8.25
CA ASN A 20 -2.15 13.43 -8.11
C ASN A 20 -2.57 14.14 -6.83
N LYS A 21 -2.24 15.43 -6.74
CA LYS A 21 -2.43 16.23 -5.52
C LYS A 21 -3.88 16.37 -5.08
N GLY A 22 -4.84 16.12 -5.97
CA GLY A 22 -6.25 16.15 -5.64
C GLY A 22 -6.77 14.88 -4.95
N VAL A 23 -5.98 13.81 -4.97
CA VAL A 23 -6.39 12.54 -4.34
C VAL A 23 -6.13 12.62 -2.85
N LYS A 24 -7.19 12.44 -2.05
CA LYS A 24 -7.10 12.50 -0.58
C LYS A 24 -6.99 11.12 0.05
N CYS A 25 -7.45 10.08 -0.63
CA CYS A 25 -7.43 8.72 -0.13
C CYS A 25 -7.67 7.78 -1.31
N ILE A 26 -6.95 6.65 -1.33
CA ILE A 26 -7.11 5.66 -2.39
C ILE A 26 -7.03 4.27 -1.76
N PRO A 27 -7.96 3.35 -2.12
CA PRO A 27 -7.87 1.97 -1.66
C PRO A 27 -6.53 1.36 -2.06
N ALA A 28 -5.93 0.58 -1.16
CA ALA A 28 -4.61 0.02 -1.42
C ALA A 28 -4.57 -0.81 -2.70
N GLN A 29 -5.63 -1.57 -2.97
CA GLN A 29 -5.68 -2.41 -4.17
C GLN A 29 -5.62 -1.60 -5.47
N ASP A 30 -6.08 -0.34 -5.44
CA ASP A 30 -6.06 0.51 -6.62
C ASP A 30 -4.65 1.00 -6.97
N MET A 31 -3.71 0.82 -6.04
CA MET A 31 -2.29 1.13 -6.28
C MET A 31 -1.52 -0.04 -6.88
N MET A 32 -2.14 -1.22 -7.00
CA MET A 32 -1.41 -2.40 -7.46
C MET A 32 -0.77 -2.25 -8.83
N ASP A 33 -1.45 -1.61 -9.78
CA ASP A 33 -0.89 -1.42 -11.11
C ASP A 33 0.41 -0.61 -11.06
N TYR A 34 0.47 0.39 -10.19
CA TYR A 34 1.67 1.19 -9.99
C TYR A 34 2.80 0.37 -9.39
N PHE A 35 2.47 -0.50 -8.42
CA PHE A 35 3.46 -1.37 -7.79
C PHE A 35 3.98 -2.43 -8.77
N VAL A 36 3.10 -2.98 -9.60
CA VAL A 36 3.49 -3.94 -10.63
C VAL A 36 4.40 -3.27 -11.66
N ASP A 37 4.03 -2.08 -12.12
CA ASP A 37 4.83 -1.32 -13.08
C ASP A 37 6.22 -0.98 -12.53
N ALA A 38 6.32 -0.78 -11.22
CA ALA A 38 7.59 -0.51 -10.57
C ALA A 38 8.41 -1.77 -10.27
N GLY A 39 7.89 -2.94 -10.64
CA GLY A 39 8.58 -4.21 -10.42
C GLY A 39 8.53 -4.72 -8.99
N ILE A 40 7.65 -4.17 -8.15
CA ILE A 40 7.56 -4.56 -6.74
C ILE A 40 6.81 -5.88 -6.58
N PHE A 41 5.74 -6.06 -7.35
CA PHE A 41 4.92 -7.27 -7.35
C PHE A 41 4.70 -7.77 -8.76
N LYS A 42 4.39 -9.06 -8.88
CA LYS A 42 3.94 -9.64 -10.14
C LYS A 42 2.45 -9.40 -10.29
N ALA A 43 2.01 -9.24 -11.54
CA ALA A 43 0.59 -9.13 -11.83
C ALA A 43 -0.11 -10.44 -11.44
N ASP A 44 -1.25 -10.31 -10.74
CA ASP A 44 -2.08 -11.44 -10.37
C ASP A 44 -3.49 -11.17 -10.86
N SER A 45 -3.95 -11.93 -11.84
CA SER A 45 -5.26 -11.73 -12.46
C SER A 45 -6.42 -12.19 -11.58
N GLU A 46 -6.16 -13.06 -10.60
CA GLU A 46 -7.24 -13.61 -9.77
C GLU A 46 -7.47 -12.80 -8.50
N ARG A 47 -6.40 -12.25 -7.91
CA ARG A 47 -6.48 -11.56 -6.62
C ARG A 47 -5.65 -10.29 -6.67
N HIS A 48 -6.13 -9.35 -7.45
CA HIS A 48 -5.40 -8.12 -7.78
C HIS A 48 -4.78 -7.40 -6.58
N GLY A 49 -5.52 -7.25 -5.50
CA GLY A 49 -5.03 -6.52 -4.33
C GLY A 49 -4.29 -7.37 -3.30
N LEU A 50 -4.18 -8.68 -3.50
CA LEU A 50 -3.66 -9.58 -2.47
C LEU A 50 -2.19 -9.32 -2.10
N PRO A 51 -1.26 -9.10 -3.06
CA PRO A 51 0.14 -8.90 -2.70
C PRO A 51 0.36 -7.73 -1.74
N ILE A 52 -0.24 -6.58 -2.03
CA ILE A 52 -0.07 -5.41 -1.15
C ILE A 52 -0.77 -5.64 0.20
N ARG A 53 -1.94 -6.27 0.20
CA ARG A 53 -2.65 -6.55 1.45
C ARG A 53 -1.86 -7.50 2.35
N LYS A 54 -1.15 -8.47 1.78
CA LYS A 54 -0.30 -9.36 2.58
C LYS A 54 0.84 -8.59 3.25
N VAL A 55 1.48 -7.69 2.54
CA VAL A 55 2.54 -6.85 3.11
C VAL A 55 1.99 -6.01 4.26
N LEU A 56 0.86 -5.34 4.05
CA LEU A 56 0.28 -4.47 5.06
C LEU A 56 -0.18 -5.25 6.29
N ARG A 57 -0.77 -6.42 6.08
CA ARG A 57 -1.19 -7.28 7.19
C ARG A 57 0.00 -7.74 8.02
N GLU A 58 1.09 -8.15 7.37
CA GLU A 58 2.30 -8.57 8.06
C GLU A 58 2.88 -7.42 8.89
N LEU A 59 2.94 -6.23 8.32
CA LEU A 59 3.41 -5.05 9.04
C LEU A 59 2.52 -4.76 10.25
N ASP A 60 1.20 -4.84 10.07
CA ASP A 60 0.26 -4.58 11.14
C ASP A 60 0.43 -5.59 12.29
N GLU A 61 0.57 -6.86 11.96
CA GLU A 61 0.73 -7.92 12.96
C GLU A 61 2.04 -7.80 13.74
N ASN A 62 3.03 -7.13 13.19
CA ASN A 62 4.32 -6.89 13.84
C ASN A 62 4.44 -5.46 14.39
N ASN A 63 3.36 -4.68 14.41
CA ASN A 63 3.34 -3.30 14.85
C ASN A 63 4.32 -2.40 14.08
N LEU A 64 4.44 -2.65 12.77
CA LEU A 64 5.39 -1.95 11.90
C LEU A 64 4.70 -1.16 10.78
N LEU A 65 3.40 -0.89 10.90
CA LEU A 65 2.69 -0.14 9.86
C LEU A 65 3.28 1.25 9.60
N ASP A 66 3.91 1.84 10.61
CA ASP A 66 4.54 3.14 10.45
C ASP A 66 5.73 3.14 9.48
N MET A 67 6.22 1.96 9.08
CA MET A 67 7.22 1.88 8.01
C MET A 67 6.67 2.32 6.66
N ILE A 68 5.33 2.33 6.51
CA ILE A 68 4.64 2.91 5.36
C ILE A 68 3.72 4.01 5.90
N PRO A 69 4.24 5.23 6.08
CA PRO A 69 3.46 6.29 6.73
C PRO A 69 2.21 6.72 5.97
N TYR A 70 2.09 6.34 4.72
CA TYR A 70 0.91 6.65 3.90
C TYR A 70 -0.29 5.77 4.22
N VAL A 71 -0.10 4.64 4.93
CA VAL A 71 -1.17 3.66 5.11
C VAL A 71 -2.19 4.11 6.14
N VAL A 72 -3.45 3.83 5.83
CA VAL A 72 -4.58 3.97 6.75
C VAL A 72 -5.28 2.63 6.81
N VAL A 73 -5.53 2.14 8.00
CA VAL A 73 -6.29 0.90 8.19
C VAL A 73 -7.64 1.23 8.81
N GLU A 74 -8.70 0.71 8.19
CA GLU A 74 -10.05 0.76 8.76
C GLU A 74 -10.36 -0.60 9.34
N ARG A 75 -10.47 -0.67 10.67
CA ARG A 75 -10.72 -1.93 11.37
C ARG A 75 -12.21 -2.12 11.56
N ARG A 76 -12.70 -3.26 11.08
CA ARG A 76 -14.08 -3.69 11.30
C ARG A 76 -14.05 -5.04 12.00
N ASP A 77 -15.20 -5.55 12.44
CA ASP A 77 -15.30 -6.72 13.30
C ASP A 77 -14.35 -7.88 12.95
N ARG A 78 -14.29 -8.25 11.68
CA ARG A 78 -13.45 -9.36 11.23
C ARG A 78 -12.50 -8.99 10.12
N ASN A 79 -12.62 -7.78 9.57
CA ASN A 79 -11.90 -7.36 8.39
C ASN A 79 -11.09 -6.11 8.65
N ARG A 80 -10.02 -5.98 7.89
CA ARG A 80 -9.22 -4.77 7.83
C ARG A 80 -9.27 -4.27 6.39
N PHE A 81 -9.61 -2.99 6.22
CA PHE A 81 -9.62 -2.36 4.92
C PHE A 81 -8.45 -1.39 4.85
N TRP A 82 -7.71 -1.44 3.76
CA TRP A 82 -6.45 -0.74 3.63
C TRP A 82 -6.56 0.38 2.61
N TYR A 83 -6.10 1.56 2.99
CA TYR A 83 -6.09 2.74 2.14
C TYR A 83 -4.75 3.41 2.24
N PHE A 84 -4.43 4.23 1.23
CA PHE A 84 -3.29 5.13 1.28
C PHE A 84 -3.77 6.57 1.19
N LYS A 85 -3.10 7.48 1.88
CA LYS A 85 -3.38 8.90 1.83
C LYS A 85 -2.07 9.67 1.79
N PRO A 86 -2.05 10.92 1.24
CA PRO A 86 -0.85 11.74 1.29
C PRO A 86 -0.49 12.09 2.73
N LEU A 87 0.78 12.44 2.95
CA LEU A 87 1.26 12.77 4.29
C LEU A 87 0.77 14.13 4.78
N HIS A 88 0.24 14.94 3.91
CA HIS A 88 -0.23 16.29 4.27
C HIS A 88 -1.68 16.50 3.88
#